data_09ce493118d141b2b995146133e1248a
#
_entry.id   09ce493118d141b2b995146133e1248a
#
_cell.length_a   1.000
_cell.length_b   1.000
_cell.length_c   1.000
_cell.angle_alpha   90.00
_cell.angle_beta   90.00
_cell.angle_gamma   90.00
#
_symmetry.space_group_name_H-M   'P 1'
#
loop_
_entity.id
_entity.type
_entity.pdbx_description
1 polymer ?
#
loop_
_entity_poly.entity_id
_entity_poly.type
_entity_poly.pdbx_seq_one_letter_code
_entity_poly.pdbx_strand_id
1 'polypeptide(L)'
;MANAPQVLGVLSDIHRQVAAGQRAIDLLKREGATRLVYLGDAESERVIDLFAGEACSLCLGNCDDDALGEYARFIGLDMHPEGSVLEIDGVDVAFTHGHHHTVVERMLRAGPGFLLHGHTHVRGDERSGRTRIVNPGAFVRVDRPTVALVTPATDEVRFLDVPPG
;
A
#
# COMPACT_ATOMS: atom_id res chain seq x y z
N MET A 1 1.65 -20.35 21.91
CA MET A 1 1.52 -18.90 22.12
C MET A 1 0.99 -18.30 20.84
N ALA A 2 0.03 -17.40 20.88
CA ALA A 2 -0.40 -16.67 19.71
C ALA A 2 0.74 -15.69 19.31
N ASN A 3 1.09 -15.66 18.03
CA ASN A 3 2.00 -14.65 17.50
C ASN A 3 1.35 -13.27 17.63
N ALA A 4 2.15 -12.23 17.79
CA ALA A 4 1.64 -10.87 17.71
C ALA A 4 0.99 -10.64 16.33
N PRO A 5 -0.11 -9.87 16.25
CA PRO A 5 -0.78 -9.63 14.98
C PRO A 5 0.15 -8.93 13.98
N GLN A 6 0.00 -9.26 12.70
CA GLN A 6 0.72 -8.59 11.65
C GLN A 6 0.19 -7.16 11.44
N VAL A 7 1.11 -6.23 11.25
CA VAL A 7 0.80 -4.82 10.99
C VAL A 7 1.29 -4.47 9.59
N LEU A 8 0.38 -4.07 8.73
CA LEU A 8 0.69 -3.62 7.37
C LEU A 8 1.02 -2.14 7.37
N GLY A 9 2.19 -1.79 6.84
CA GLY A 9 2.54 -0.41 6.48
C GLY A 9 2.11 -0.15 5.04
N VAL A 10 1.15 0.74 4.83
CA VAL A 10 0.52 0.99 3.54
C VAL A 10 0.93 2.35 3.00
N LEU A 11 1.50 2.35 1.77
CA LEU A 11 1.94 3.55 1.06
C LEU A 11 1.39 3.54 -0.37
N SER A 12 1.21 4.75 -0.94
CA SER A 12 0.77 4.93 -2.33
C SER A 12 1.28 6.25 -2.90
N ASP A 13 1.35 6.33 -4.23
CA ASP A 13 1.50 7.60 -4.95
C ASP A 13 2.74 8.41 -4.51
N ILE A 14 3.90 7.74 -4.47
CA ILE A 14 5.19 8.37 -4.11
C ILE A 14 5.68 9.31 -5.21
N HIS A 15 5.37 9.04 -6.50
CA HIS A 15 5.69 9.92 -7.64
C HIS A 15 7.11 10.51 -7.59
N ARG A 16 8.13 9.64 -7.60
CA ARG A 16 9.56 10.00 -7.59
C ARG A 16 10.06 10.70 -6.32
N GLN A 17 9.23 10.87 -5.27
CA GLN A 17 9.63 11.49 -4.01
C GLN A 17 10.48 10.55 -3.13
N VAL A 18 11.64 10.11 -3.64
CA VAL A 18 12.48 9.07 -3.03
C VAL A 18 12.81 9.35 -1.56
N ALA A 19 13.24 10.57 -1.25
CA ALA A 19 13.60 10.95 0.12
C ALA A 19 12.41 10.90 1.08
N ALA A 20 11.23 11.36 0.65
CA ALA A 20 10.01 11.28 1.43
C ALA A 20 9.53 9.82 1.57
N GLY A 21 9.64 9.02 0.50
CA GLY A 21 9.35 7.59 0.53
C GLY A 21 10.21 6.85 1.55
N GLN A 22 11.52 7.13 1.60
CA GLN A 22 12.42 6.53 2.59
C GLN A 22 12.00 6.89 4.02
N ARG A 23 11.72 8.18 4.30
CA ARG A 23 11.25 8.60 5.62
C ARG A 23 9.94 7.91 6.02
N ALA A 24 9.05 7.69 5.06
CA ALA A 24 7.78 7.00 5.29
C ALA A 24 7.99 5.52 5.65
N ILE A 25 8.87 4.81 4.95
CA ILE A 25 9.20 3.42 5.26
C ILE A 25 9.83 3.32 6.65
N ASP A 26 10.80 4.20 6.96
CA ASP A 26 11.45 4.24 8.28
C ASP A 26 10.42 4.53 9.39
N LEU A 27 9.48 5.44 9.14
CA LEU A 27 8.38 5.75 10.06
C LEU A 27 7.50 4.53 10.30
N LEU A 28 7.02 3.88 9.23
CA LEU A 28 6.16 2.71 9.33
C LEU A 28 6.82 1.56 10.11
N LYS A 29 8.10 1.29 9.84
CA LYS A 29 8.87 0.25 10.54
C LYS A 29 9.05 0.60 12.03
N ARG A 30 9.35 1.84 12.35
CA ARG A 30 9.47 2.31 13.73
C ARG A 30 8.15 2.23 14.50
N GLU A 31 7.03 2.44 13.81
CA GLU A 31 5.67 2.36 14.37
C GLU A 31 5.09 0.93 14.39
N GLY A 32 5.89 -0.07 13.99
CA GLY A 32 5.58 -1.48 14.16
C GLY A 32 5.09 -2.22 12.91
N ALA A 33 5.19 -1.63 11.72
CA ALA A 33 4.87 -2.35 10.49
C ALA A 33 5.77 -3.59 10.33
N THR A 34 5.15 -4.75 10.11
CA THR A 34 5.84 -6.03 9.90
C THR A 34 5.92 -6.42 8.44
N ARG A 35 5.10 -5.81 7.60
CA ARG A 35 5.04 -5.97 6.14
C ARG A 35 4.62 -4.67 5.50
N LEU A 36 5.13 -4.38 4.31
CA LEU A 36 4.72 -3.22 3.52
C LEU A 36 3.77 -3.63 2.40
N VAL A 37 2.86 -2.73 2.06
CA VAL A 37 2.00 -2.81 0.86
C VAL A 37 2.13 -1.48 0.13
N TYR A 38 2.66 -1.52 -1.10
CA TYR A 38 2.81 -0.35 -1.96
C TYR A 38 1.80 -0.38 -3.10
N LEU A 39 1.00 0.67 -3.22
CA LEU A 39 -0.19 0.69 -4.07
C LEU A 39 0.02 1.37 -5.44
N GLY A 40 1.27 1.58 -5.86
CA GLY A 40 1.58 2.07 -7.21
C GLY A 40 1.83 3.57 -7.33
N ASP A 41 2.05 4.00 -8.58
CA ASP A 41 2.51 5.34 -8.96
C ASP A 41 3.89 5.68 -8.35
N ALA A 42 4.86 4.82 -8.61
CA ALA A 42 6.27 5.03 -8.27
C ALA A 42 6.99 5.92 -9.29
N GLU A 43 6.70 5.73 -10.58
CA GLU A 43 7.30 6.42 -11.74
C GLU A 43 8.84 6.32 -11.82
N SER A 44 9.48 5.47 -11.03
CA SER A 44 10.93 5.40 -10.97
C SER A 44 11.42 4.12 -10.29
N GLU A 45 12.42 3.48 -10.89
CA GLU A 45 13.13 2.35 -10.26
C GLU A 45 13.71 2.74 -8.90
N ARG A 46 14.15 3.98 -8.71
CA ARG A 46 14.67 4.47 -7.42
C ARG A 46 13.63 4.45 -6.30
N VAL A 47 12.35 4.58 -6.62
CA VAL A 47 11.26 4.40 -5.64
C VAL A 47 11.06 2.92 -5.35
N ILE A 48 11.12 2.07 -6.37
CA ILE A 48 11.03 0.61 -6.20
C ILE A 48 12.19 0.08 -5.36
N ASP A 49 13.40 0.61 -5.54
CA ASP A 49 14.58 0.26 -4.76
C ASP A 49 14.40 0.47 -3.24
N LEU A 50 13.52 1.39 -2.83
CA LEU A 50 13.24 1.62 -1.41
C LEU A 50 12.65 0.39 -0.72
N PHE A 51 12.02 -0.50 -1.48
CA PHE A 51 11.38 -1.72 -0.97
C PHE A 51 12.29 -2.95 -1.06
N ALA A 52 13.48 -2.81 -1.65
CA ALA A 52 14.42 -3.92 -1.81
C ALA A 52 14.82 -4.50 -0.43
N GLY A 53 14.68 -5.82 -0.27
CA GLY A 53 14.96 -6.50 0.99
C GLY A 53 13.88 -6.38 2.05
N GLU A 54 12.80 -5.64 1.81
CA GLU A 54 11.65 -5.56 2.70
C GLU A 54 10.61 -6.64 2.38
N ALA A 55 9.85 -7.10 3.38
CA ALA A 55 8.65 -7.89 3.17
C ALA A 55 7.58 -6.96 2.58
N CYS A 56 7.48 -6.89 1.26
CA CYS A 56 6.62 -5.96 0.55
C CYS A 56 5.86 -6.65 -0.59
N SER A 57 4.55 -6.43 -0.66
CA SER A 57 3.74 -6.69 -1.85
C SER A 57 3.38 -5.37 -2.51
N LEU A 58 3.42 -5.31 -3.85
CA LEU A 58 3.16 -4.07 -4.57
C LEU A 58 2.39 -4.28 -5.87
N CYS A 59 1.71 -3.22 -6.32
CA CYS A 59 1.07 -3.16 -7.63
C CYS A 59 1.55 -1.93 -8.41
N LEU A 60 1.19 -1.89 -9.70
CA LEU A 60 1.45 -0.74 -10.57
C LEU A 60 0.28 0.25 -10.51
N GLY A 61 0.59 1.53 -10.61
CA GLY A 61 -0.38 2.58 -10.83
C GLY A 61 -0.48 2.96 -12.31
N ASN A 62 -1.34 3.93 -12.62
CA ASN A 62 -1.54 4.40 -13.99
C ASN A 62 -0.37 5.23 -14.54
N CYS A 63 0.52 5.69 -13.66
CA CYS A 63 1.75 6.39 -14.07
C CYS A 63 2.96 5.46 -14.18
N ASP A 64 2.79 4.18 -13.86
CA ASP A 64 3.83 3.16 -13.97
C ASP A 64 3.70 2.38 -15.29
N ASP A 65 4.80 1.91 -15.84
CA ASP A 65 4.82 1.04 -17.01
C ASP A 65 5.16 -0.42 -16.65
N ASP A 66 4.97 -1.32 -17.60
CA ASP A 66 5.25 -2.75 -17.42
C ASP A 66 6.73 -3.01 -17.12
N ALA A 67 7.65 -2.19 -17.66
CA ALA A 67 9.08 -2.33 -17.43
C ALA A 67 9.43 -2.11 -15.96
N LEU A 68 8.74 -1.20 -15.28
CA LEU A 68 8.90 -0.99 -13.84
C LEU A 68 8.45 -2.21 -13.03
N GLY A 69 7.36 -2.87 -13.48
CA GLY A 69 6.90 -4.12 -12.88
C GLY A 69 7.89 -5.28 -13.08
N GLU A 70 8.50 -5.38 -14.27
CA GLU A 70 9.55 -6.37 -14.54
C GLU A 70 10.80 -6.11 -13.70
N TYR A 71 11.20 -4.84 -13.55
CA TYR A 71 12.30 -4.46 -12.67
C TYR A 71 12.03 -4.86 -11.22
N ALA A 72 10.85 -4.59 -10.69
CA ALA A 72 10.48 -4.96 -9.32
C ALA A 72 10.61 -6.48 -9.10
N ARG A 73 10.15 -7.30 -10.05
CA ARG A 73 10.32 -8.76 -9.99
C ARG A 73 11.79 -9.17 -10.07
N PHE A 74 12.57 -8.53 -10.94
CA PHE A 74 13.99 -8.80 -11.11
C PHE A 74 14.77 -8.62 -9.80
N ILE A 75 14.44 -7.59 -9.01
CA ILE A 75 15.06 -7.36 -7.69
C ILE A 75 14.40 -8.15 -6.56
N GLY A 76 13.48 -9.07 -6.87
CA GLY A 76 12.91 -10.03 -5.93
C GLY A 76 11.69 -9.55 -5.14
N LEU A 77 11.00 -8.49 -5.58
CA LEU A 77 9.80 -8.01 -4.92
C LEU A 77 8.55 -8.80 -5.37
N ASP A 78 7.57 -8.91 -4.47
CA ASP A 78 6.27 -9.57 -4.68
C ASP A 78 5.34 -8.63 -5.46
N MET A 79 5.51 -8.61 -6.80
CA MET A 79 4.83 -7.70 -7.74
C MET A 79 3.57 -8.32 -8.35
N HIS A 80 2.46 -7.65 -8.19
CA HIS A 80 1.14 -7.97 -8.74
C HIS A 80 0.60 -6.77 -9.53
N PRO A 81 0.75 -6.69 -10.86
CA PRO A 81 0.49 -5.46 -11.63
C PRO A 81 -0.88 -4.81 -11.37
N GLU A 82 -1.94 -5.59 -11.31
CA GLU A 82 -3.30 -5.09 -11.03
C GLU A 82 -3.65 -5.06 -9.53
N GLY A 83 -2.80 -5.64 -8.69
CA GLY A 83 -3.09 -5.93 -7.28
C GLY A 83 -3.40 -7.41 -7.03
N SER A 84 -3.68 -7.75 -5.80
CA SER A 84 -3.94 -9.12 -5.36
C SER A 84 -4.72 -9.14 -4.05
N VAL A 85 -4.88 -10.34 -3.48
CA VAL A 85 -5.44 -10.54 -2.15
C VAL A 85 -4.38 -11.26 -1.30
N LEU A 86 -4.08 -10.70 -0.15
CA LEU A 86 -3.22 -11.28 0.87
C LEU A 86 -4.09 -11.85 1.99
N GLU A 87 -3.77 -13.03 2.48
CA GLU A 87 -4.33 -13.50 3.75
C GLU A 87 -3.41 -13.04 4.89
N ILE A 88 -3.92 -12.23 5.78
CA ILE A 88 -3.19 -11.66 6.93
C ILE A 88 -3.93 -12.03 8.20
N ASP A 89 -3.36 -12.92 8.99
CA ASP A 89 -3.95 -13.41 10.26
C ASP A 89 -5.41 -13.89 10.11
N GLY A 90 -5.71 -14.59 9.00
CA GLY A 90 -7.05 -15.10 8.69
C GLY A 90 -8.02 -14.07 8.08
N VAL A 91 -7.54 -12.88 7.75
CA VAL A 91 -8.32 -11.83 7.10
C VAL A 91 -7.85 -11.62 5.67
N ASP A 92 -8.77 -11.67 4.71
CA ASP A 92 -8.49 -11.33 3.31
C ASP A 92 -8.32 -9.81 3.16
N VAL A 93 -7.14 -9.39 2.72
CA VAL A 93 -6.78 -8.00 2.44
C VAL A 93 -6.51 -7.86 0.95
N ALA A 94 -7.46 -7.31 0.23
CA ALA A 94 -7.30 -6.97 -1.18
C ALA A 94 -6.52 -5.65 -1.31
N PHE A 95 -5.69 -5.54 -2.33
CA PHE A 95 -4.98 -4.31 -2.66
C PHE A 95 -4.90 -4.10 -4.18
N THR A 96 -5.01 -2.85 -4.60
CA THR A 96 -4.90 -2.40 -6.00
C THR A 96 -4.58 -0.90 -6.00
N HIS A 97 -4.10 -0.38 -7.13
CA HIS A 97 -3.92 1.08 -7.22
C HIS A 97 -5.26 1.84 -7.18
N GLY A 98 -6.29 1.32 -7.83
CA GLY A 98 -7.64 1.91 -7.81
C GLY A 98 -8.07 2.61 -9.10
N HIS A 99 -7.19 2.76 -10.09
CA HIS A 99 -7.50 3.41 -11.38
C HIS A 99 -8.35 2.52 -12.33
N HIS A 100 -8.34 1.21 -12.13
CA HIS A 100 -9.18 0.27 -12.88
C HIS A 100 -10.45 -0.05 -12.11
N HIS A 101 -11.54 0.62 -12.46
CA HIS A 101 -12.85 0.48 -11.80
C HIS A 101 -13.34 -0.98 -11.75
N THR A 102 -13.13 -1.72 -12.85
CA THR A 102 -13.51 -3.14 -12.94
C THR A 102 -12.75 -4.04 -11.97
N VAL A 103 -11.47 -3.73 -11.69
CA VAL A 103 -10.67 -4.45 -10.70
C VAL A 103 -11.20 -4.17 -9.30
N VAL A 104 -11.44 -2.90 -8.97
CA VAL A 104 -12.01 -2.49 -7.68
C VAL A 104 -13.35 -3.17 -7.43
N GLU A 105 -14.28 -3.13 -8.41
CA GLU A 105 -15.58 -3.78 -8.30
C GLU A 105 -15.47 -5.30 -8.11
N ARG A 106 -14.57 -5.96 -8.85
CA ARG A 106 -14.32 -7.39 -8.72
C ARG A 106 -13.85 -7.74 -7.31
N MET A 107 -12.91 -6.97 -6.76
CA MET A 107 -12.40 -7.17 -5.41
C MET A 107 -13.48 -6.94 -4.35
N LEU A 108 -14.27 -5.89 -4.47
CA LEU A 108 -15.38 -5.60 -3.55
C LEU A 108 -16.45 -6.69 -3.57
N ARG A 109 -16.79 -7.24 -4.75
CA ARG A 109 -17.74 -8.36 -4.86
C ARG A 109 -17.26 -9.63 -4.17
N ALA A 110 -15.95 -9.87 -4.13
CA ALA A 110 -15.38 -10.99 -3.38
C ALA A 110 -15.53 -10.81 -1.86
N GLY A 111 -15.78 -9.58 -1.40
CA GLY A 111 -16.06 -9.24 0.00
C GLY A 111 -14.89 -9.49 0.93
N PRO A 112 -13.68 -8.98 0.64
CA PRO A 112 -12.55 -9.08 1.56
C PRO A 112 -12.82 -8.32 2.86
N GLY A 113 -12.03 -8.56 3.90
CA GLY A 113 -12.08 -7.76 5.12
C GLY A 113 -11.61 -6.33 4.88
N PHE A 114 -10.57 -6.18 4.06
CA PHE A 114 -10.01 -4.88 3.66
C PHE A 114 -9.83 -4.77 2.15
N LEU A 115 -10.02 -3.55 1.62
CA LEU A 115 -9.55 -3.13 0.31
C LEU A 115 -8.64 -1.91 0.49
N LEU A 116 -7.37 -2.07 0.13
CA LEU A 116 -6.38 -0.99 0.15
C LEU A 116 -6.24 -0.44 -1.28
N HIS A 117 -6.34 0.89 -1.43
CA HIS A 117 -6.17 1.54 -2.73
C HIS A 117 -5.52 2.92 -2.60
N GLY A 118 -5.01 3.47 -3.71
CA GLY A 118 -4.45 4.80 -3.83
C GLY A 118 -5.17 5.63 -4.88
N HIS A 119 -4.42 6.19 -5.82
CA HIS A 119 -4.86 6.90 -7.02
C HIS A 119 -5.56 8.26 -6.78
N THR A 120 -6.49 8.34 -5.86
CA THR A 120 -7.24 9.60 -5.62
C THR A 120 -6.41 10.66 -4.90
N HIS A 121 -5.28 10.29 -4.31
CA HIS A 121 -4.43 11.09 -3.43
C HIS A 121 -5.14 11.56 -2.14
N VAL A 122 -6.35 11.09 -1.89
CA VAL A 122 -7.16 11.48 -0.72
C VAL A 122 -7.13 10.37 0.32
N ARG A 123 -6.53 10.65 1.46
CA ARG A 123 -6.57 9.76 2.63
C ARG A 123 -8.02 9.46 3.01
N GLY A 124 -8.33 8.18 3.19
CA GLY A 124 -9.69 7.76 3.50
C GLY A 124 -9.76 6.43 4.24
N ASP A 125 -10.80 6.30 5.04
CA ASP A 125 -11.15 5.10 5.79
C ASP A 125 -12.68 5.02 5.84
N GLU A 126 -13.26 4.13 5.04
CA GLU A 126 -14.70 3.97 4.90
C GLU A 126 -15.10 2.49 4.84
N ARG A 127 -16.39 2.21 4.88
CA ARG A 127 -16.91 0.85 4.78
C ARG A 127 -17.90 0.70 3.64
N SER A 128 -17.79 -0.42 2.94
CA SER A 128 -18.79 -0.90 1.98
C SER A 128 -19.18 -2.33 2.36
N GLY A 129 -20.35 -2.50 2.93
CA GLY A 129 -20.76 -3.77 3.52
C GLY A 129 -19.79 -4.19 4.64
N ARG A 130 -19.20 -5.38 4.52
CA ARG A 130 -18.21 -5.87 5.48
C ARG A 130 -16.78 -5.43 5.20
N THR A 131 -16.53 -4.88 4.00
CA THR A 131 -15.18 -4.48 3.57
C THR A 131 -14.84 -3.10 4.10
N ARG A 132 -13.70 -2.97 4.77
CA ARG A 132 -13.11 -1.68 5.15
C ARG A 132 -12.20 -1.21 4.02
N ILE A 133 -12.47 -0.02 3.49
CA ILE A 133 -11.77 0.55 2.34
C ILE A 133 -10.83 1.63 2.86
N VAL A 134 -9.52 1.46 2.63
CA VAL A 134 -8.49 2.35 3.15
C VAL A 134 -7.63 2.90 2.01
N ASN A 135 -7.48 4.22 1.99
CA ASN A 135 -6.51 4.91 1.15
C ASN A 135 -5.49 5.59 2.06
N PRO A 136 -4.19 5.28 1.96
CA PRO A 136 -3.16 5.84 2.85
C PRO A 136 -2.88 7.32 2.59
N GLY A 137 -3.37 7.88 1.49
CA GLY A 137 -2.98 9.18 0.97
C GLY A 137 -1.83 9.11 -0.03
N ALA A 138 -1.18 10.23 -0.31
CA ALA A 138 -0.17 10.36 -1.35
C ALA A 138 1.01 11.24 -0.88
N PHE A 139 2.03 11.37 -1.75
CA PHE A 139 3.24 12.17 -1.50
C PHE A 139 3.29 13.44 -2.33
N VAL A 140 2.37 13.60 -3.28
CA VAL A 140 2.27 14.78 -4.15
C VAL A 140 0.83 15.30 -4.18
N ARG A 141 0.66 16.58 -4.47
CA ARG A 141 -0.64 17.27 -4.53
C ARG A 141 -1.43 17.18 -3.22
N VAL A 142 -0.71 17.16 -2.11
CA VAL A 142 -1.24 17.12 -0.75
C VAL A 142 -0.47 18.12 0.12
N ASP A 143 -1.09 18.62 1.17
CA ASP A 143 -0.43 19.51 2.12
C ASP A 143 0.67 18.80 2.91
N ARG A 144 0.42 17.54 3.26
CA ARG A 144 1.38 16.64 3.92
C ARG A 144 1.26 15.22 3.38
N PRO A 145 2.37 14.56 3.08
CA PRO A 145 2.36 13.15 2.78
C PRO A 145 1.87 12.32 3.98
N THR A 146 1.03 11.34 3.71
CA THR A 146 0.51 10.42 4.73
C THR A 146 0.68 8.97 4.32
N VAL A 147 0.74 8.10 5.32
CA VAL A 147 0.76 6.63 5.19
C VAL A 147 -0.21 6.03 6.20
N ALA A 148 -0.50 4.74 6.09
CA ALA A 148 -1.38 4.06 7.03
C ALA A 148 -0.71 2.83 7.64
N LEU A 149 -1.02 2.57 8.91
CA LEU A 149 -0.84 1.28 9.55
C LEU A 149 -2.21 0.59 9.60
N VAL A 150 -2.26 -0.65 9.14
CA VAL A 150 -3.46 -1.48 9.15
C VAL A 150 -3.17 -2.78 9.88
N THR A 151 -3.95 -3.08 10.92
CA THR A 151 -3.86 -4.34 11.67
C THR A 151 -5.14 -5.14 11.42
N PRO A 152 -5.16 -6.04 10.42
CA PRO A 152 -6.40 -6.70 9.99
C PRO A 152 -7.07 -7.51 11.09
N ALA A 153 -6.28 -8.20 11.91
CA ALA A 153 -6.78 -9.06 12.99
C ALA A 153 -7.58 -8.31 14.07
N THR A 154 -7.30 -7.02 14.27
CA THR A 154 -7.98 -6.16 15.26
C THR A 154 -8.87 -5.10 14.62
N ASP A 155 -8.97 -5.11 13.29
CA ASP A 155 -9.72 -4.10 12.52
C ASP A 155 -9.25 -2.66 12.83
N GLU A 156 -7.95 -2.46 13.05
CA GLU A 156 -7.37 -1.17 13.41
C GLU A 156 -6.71 -0.50 12.21
N VAL A 157 -6.96 0.80 12.04
CA VAL A 157 -6.32 1.67 11.04
C VAL A 157 -5.82 2.93 11.72
N ARG A 158 -4.54 3.25 11.51
CA ARG A 158 -3.92 4.51 11.96
C ARG A 158 -3.26 5.21 10.80
N PHE A 159 -3.54 6.48 10.62
CA PHE A 159 -2.81 7.33 9.66
C PHE A 159 -1.65 8.04 10.34
N LEU A 160 -0.55 8.16 9.61
CA LEU A 160 0.65 8.83 10.08
C LEU A 160 1.05 9.92 9.07
N ASP A 161 1.37 11.10 9.57
CA ASP A 161 1.99 12.15 8.75
C ASP A 161 3.47 11.82 8.56
N VAL A 162 3.94 11.85 7.32
CA VAL A 162 5.36 11.66 7.01
C VAL A 162 6.11 12.93 7.42
N PRO A 163 7.17 12.83 8.27
CA PRO A 163 7.89 14.00 8.71
C PRO A 163 8.56 14.74 7.55
N PRO A 164 8.69 16.06 7.62
CA PRO A 164 9.45 16.82 6.64
C PRO A 164 10.92 16.43 6.63
N GLY A 165 11.60 16.72 5.54
CA GLY A 165 13.05 16.52 5.40
C GLY A 165 13.84 17.67 6.01
#